data_67399c3e886587f3baee42629d0952ee
#
_entry.id   67399c3e886587f3baee42629d0952ee
#
_cell.length_a   1.000
_cell.length_b   1.000
_cell.length_c   1.000
_cell.angle_alpha   90.00
_cell.angle_beta   90.00
_cell.angle_gamma   90.00
#
_symmetry.space_group_name_H-M   'P 1'
#
loop_
_entity.id
_entity.type
_entity.pdbx_description
1 polymer ?
#
loop_
_entity_poly.entity_id
_entity_poly.type
_entity_poly.pdbx_seq_one_letter_code
_entity_poly.pdbx_strand_id
1 'polypeptide(L)'
;IWKGLVGSEMCIRDRSHNEGTVVSLTDGIARIYGITDALQGEMLEFPNNIYGLALNLERDSVGAVILGDYKSISEGDTVKCTGNILEVPVGDELLGRVVNSLGEPIDNGGPITTKLKSPIEKIAPGVIERKSVDQPVQTGLKSIDSMVPIGRGQRELIIGDRQTGKTAVAIDAIINQKGTGVKCIYVAIGQKQSSI
;
A
#
# COMPACT_ATOMS: atom_id res chain seq x y z
N ILE A 1 51.24 -28.24 34.47
CA ILE A 1 49.83 -27.94 34.74
C ILE A 1 49.57 -26.57 34.19
N TRP A 2 49.15 -26.48 32.96
CA TRP A 2 48.69 -25.23 32.35
C TRP A 2 47.16 -25.25 32.35
N LYS A 3 46.55 -24.50 33.25
CA LYS A 3 45.16 -24.12 33.06
C LYS A 3 45.11 -23.00 32.05
N GLY A 4 44.68 -23.37 30.83
CA GLY A 4 44.37 -22.41 29.81
C GLY A 4 43.38 -21.39 30.33
N LEU A 5 43.67 -20.13 30.10
CA LEU A 5 42.72 -19.04 30.11
C LEU A 5 41.64 -19.41 29.08
N VAL A 6 40.51 -19.83 29.58
CA VAL A 6 39.27 -19.82 28.78
C VAL A 6 39.06 -18.36 28.47
N GLY A 7 39.32 -18.01 27.22
CA GLY A 7 39.00 -16.71 26.71
C GLY A 7 37.52 -16.42 27.02
N SER A 8 37.27 -15.24 27.50
CA SER A 8 35.93 -14.71 27.54
C SER A 8 35.36 -14.92 26.14
N GLU A 9 34.49 -15.90 26.00
CA GLU A 9 33.57 -15.92 24.88
C GLU A 9 32.86 -14.60 24.94
N MET A 10 33.38 -13.68 24.15
CA MET A 10 32.64 -12.54 23.75
C MET A 10 31.42 -13.15 23.09
N CYS A 11 30.31 -13.18 23.79
CA CYS A 11 29.01 -13.50 23.21
C CYS A 11 28.85 -12.53 22.06
N ILE A 12 29.29 -12.94 20.90
CA ILE A 12 28.75 -12.45 19.66
C ILE A 12 27.30 -12.89 19.76
N ARG A 13 26.45 -12.00 20.25
CA ARG A 13 25.02 -12.16 20.03
C ARG A 13 24.93 -12.38 18.53
N ASP A 14 24.55 -13.58 18.16
CA ASP A 14 24.06 -13.88 16.84
C ASP A 14 22.89 -12.93 16.64
N ARG A 15 23.19 -11.74 16.09
CA ARG A 15 22.14 -10.83 15.65
C ARG A 15 21.50 -11.57 14.52
N SER A 16 20.28 -12.02 14.72
CA SER A 16 19.50 -12.53 13.62
C SER A 16 19.55 -11.45 12.55
N HIS A 17 20.09 -11.75 11.37
CA HIS A 17 20.22 -10.82 10.25
C HIS A 17 18.87 -10.22 9.83
N ASN A 18 17.80 -10.69 10.43
CA ASN A 18 16.40 -10.31 10.18
C ASN A 18 15.85 -9.27 11.17
N GLU A 19 16.64 -8.79 12.11
CA GLU A 19 16.22 -7.76 13.08
C GLU A 19 17.16 -6.56 13.03
N GLY A 20 16.58 -5.37 13.07
CA GLY A 20 17.31 -4.12 13.12
C GLY A 20 16.74 -3.14 14.13
N THR A 21 17.37 -2.01 14.23
CA THR A 21 16.97 -0.95 15.16
C THR A 21 16.74 0.35 14.41
N VAL A 22 15.68 1.07 14.76
CA VAL A 22 15.39 2.40 14.23
C VAL A 22 16.44 3.38 14.76
N VAL A 23 17.19 4.01 13.86
CA VAL A 23 18.22 5.00 14.20
C VAL A 23 17.66 6.41 14.16
N SER A 24 16.79 6.68 13.19
CA SER A 24 16.12 7.98 13.06
C SER A 24 14.76 7.81 12.41
N LEU A 25 13.86 8.71 12.79
CA LEU A 25 12.51 8.78 12.25
C LEU A 25 12.18 10.22 11.87
N THR A 26 11.88 10.47 10.60
CA THR A 26 11.54 11.80 10.09
C THR A 26 10.41 11.68 9.09
N ASP A 27 9.30 12.38 9.33
CA ASP A 27 8.14 12.47 8.42
C ASP A 27 7.64 11.12 7.88
N GLY A 28 7.63 10.08 8.74
CA GLY A 28 7.18 8.74 8.36
C GLY A 28 8.22 7.92 7.58
N ILE A 29 9.47 8.39 7.51
CA ILE A 29 10.60 7.65 6.97
C ILE A 29 11.48 7.22 8.14
N ALA A 30 11.65 5.92 8.30
CA ALA A 30 12.54 5.33 9.30
C ALA A 30 13.86 4.92 8.65
N ARG A 31 14.97 5.26 9.29
CA ARG A 31 16.28 4.70 8.97
C ARG A 31 16.58 3.61 9.98
N ILE A 32 16.86 2.40 9.48
CA ILE A 32 17.02 1.19 10.28
C ILE A 32 18.44 0.66 10.09
N TYR A 33 19.10 0.34 11.17
CA TYR A 33 20.44 -0.23 11.19
C TYR A 33 20.38 -1.70 11.60
N GLY A 34 21.23 -2.54 10.99
CA GLY A 34 21.41 -3.94 11.40
C GLY A 34 20.61 -4.96 10.59
N ILE A 35 19.73 -4.54 9.69
CA ILE A 35 19.04 -5.43 8.75
C ILE A 35 19.88 -5.54 7.47
N THR A 36 20.63 -6.63 7.34
CA THR A 36 21.52 -6.85 6.17
C THR A 36 20.85 -7.64 5.05
N ASP A 37 19.83 -8.41 5.37
CA ASP A 37 19.17 -9.35 4.45
C ASP A 37 17.86 -8.80 3.88
N ALA A 38 17.49 -7.55 4.21
CA ALA A 38 16.27 -6.93 3.70
C ALA A 38 16.32 -6.80 2.17
N LEU A 39 15.22 -7.16 1.54
CA LEU A 39 15.02 -7.00 0.10
C LEU A 39 14.34 -5.66 -0.20
N GLN A 40 14.63 -5.11 -1.38
CA GLN A 40 13.90 -3.92 -1.84
C GLN A 40 12.42 -4.26 -2.06
N GLY A 41 11.53 -3.44 -1.50
CA GLY A 41 10.10 -3.70 -1.54
C GLY A 41 9.60 -4.70 -0.50
N GLU A 42 10.48 -5.13 0.42
CA GLU A 42 10.09 -6.00 1.53
C GLU A 42 9.28 -5.24 2.58
N MET A 43 8.30 -5.94 3.12
CA MET A 43 7.51 -5.45 4.24
C MET A 43 8.27 -5.67 5.54
N LEU A 44 8.46 -4.61 6.32
CA LEU A 44 9.10 -4.61 7.62
C LEU A 44 8.06 -4.45 8.71
N GLU A 45 8.19 -5.23 9.78
CA GLU A 45 7.30 -5.18 10.95
C GLU A 45 7.93 -4.31 12.04
N PHE A 46 7.23 -3.25 12.41
CA PHE A 46 7.53 -2.35 13.52
C PHE A 46 6.71 -2.74 14.75
N PRO A 47 7.03 -2.21 15.94
CA PRO A 47 6.18 -2.36 17.11
C PRO A 47 4.73 -1.94 16.86
N ASN A 48 3.80 -2.51 17.65
CA ASN A 48 2.36 -2.23 17.56
C ASN A 48 1.69 -2.66 16.24
N ASN A 49 2.22 -3.69 15.57
CA ASN A 49 1.72 -4.19 14.29
C ASN A 49 1.69 -3.11 13.18
N ILE A 50 2.63 -2.19 13.23
CA ILE A 50 2.80 -1.20 12.16
C ILE A 50 3.74 -1.80 11.13
N TYR A 51 3.41 -1.62 9.87
CA TYR A 51 4.22 -2.10 8.76
C TYR A 51 4.89 -0.94 8.03
N GLY A 52 6.04 -1.23 7.48
CA GLY A 52 6.77 -0.31 6.62
C GLY A 52 7.30 -1.03 5.38
N LEU A 53 7.63 -0.25 4.38
CA LEU A 53 8.18 -0.72 3.12
C LEU A 53 9.64 -0.34 3.00
N ALA A 54 10.53 -1.31 2.83
CA ALA A 54 11.94 -1.09 2.55
C ALA A 54 12.11 -0.54 1.12
N LEU A 55 12.49 0.73 1.00
CA LEU A 55 12.67 1.39 -0.30
C LEU A 55 14.13 1.60 -0.67
N ASN A 56 14.94 2.04 0.27
CA ASN A 56 16.34 2.36 0.03
C ASN A 56 17.24 1.43 0.83
N LEU A 57 18.04 0.64 0.14
CA LEU A 57 19.00 -0.26 0.73
C LEU A 57 20.40 0.37 0.60
N GLU A 58 20.91 0.88 1.70
CA GLU A 58 22.27 1.38 1.82
C GLU A 58 23.18 0.28 2.42
N ARG A 59 24.49 0.48 2.39
CA ARG A 59 25.45 -0.51 2.87
C ARG A 59 25.25 -0.92 4.34
N ASP A 60 24.92 0.06 5.18
CA ASP A 60 24.85 -0.12 6.64
C ASP A 60 23.46 0.21 7.20
N SER A 61 22.53 0.66 6.37
CA SER A 61 21.19 1.06 6.80
C SER A 61 20.14 0.81 5.74
N VAL A 62 18.90 0.67 6.18
CA VAL A 62 17.73 0.54 5.30
C VAL A 62 16.80 1.71 5.56
N GLY A 63 16.44 2.42 4.49
CA GLY A 63 15.40 3.44 4.51
C GLY A 63 14.03 2.82 4.26
N ALA A 64 13.13 2.92 5.24
CA ALA A 64 11.78 2.39 5.14
C ALA A 64 10.73 3.47 5.28
N VAL A 65 9.68 3.41 4.47
CA VAL A 65 8.48 4.24 4.60
C VAL A 65 7.46 3.52 5.47
N ILE A 66 6.97 4.19 6.50
CA ILE A 66 5.99 3.62 7.43
C ILE A 66 4.59 3.75 6.84
N LEU A 67 3.87 2.63 6.80
CA LEU A 67 2.51 2.54 6.26
C LEU A 67 1.49 2.57 7.42
N GLY A 68 1.37 3.72 8.08
CA GLY A 68 0.46 3.87 9.22
C GLY A 68 0.81 5.06 10.12
N ASP A 69 0.34 5.04 11.36
CA ASP A 69 0.64 6.09 12.33
C ASP A 69 2.04 5.91 12.93
N TYR A 70 2.99 6.65 12.38
CA TYR A 70 4.40 6.61 12.81
C TYR A 70 4.66 7.26 14.16
N LYS A 71 3.70 7.94 14.77
CA LYS A 71 3.88 8.66 16.04
C LYS A 71 4.16 7.73 17.23
N SER A 72 3.77 6.47 17.10
CA SER A 72 3.99 5.44 18.12
C SER A 72 5.33 4.72 18.00
N ILE A 73 6.14 5.06 16.99
CA ILE A 73 7.47 4.48 16.78
C ILE A 73 8.52 5.45 17.30
N SER A 74 9.49 4.92 18.02
CA SER A 74 10.59 5.67 18.61
C SER A 74 11.95 5.21 18.10
N GLU A 75 12.93 6.09 18.18
CA GLU A 75 14.32 5.70 17.96
C GLU A 75 14.74 4.64 19.00
N GLY A 76 15.42 3.61 18.55
CA GLY A 76 15.78 2.45 19.38
C GLY A 76 14.81 1.27 19.27
N ASP A 77 13.66 1.43 18.63
CA ASP A 77 12.71 0.34 18.45
C ASP A 77 13.26 -0.75 17.54
N THR A 78 12.87 -1.99 17.81
CA THR A 78 13.27 -3.15 17.02
C THR A 78 12.34 -3.33 15.83
N VAL A 79 12.92 -3.53 14.66
CA VAL A 79 12.22 -3.79 13.40
C VAL A 79 12.59 -5.16 12.90
N LYS A 80 11.64 -5.90 12.37
CA LYS A 80 11.82 -7.25 11.83
C LYS A 80 11.55 -7.31 10.34
N CYS A 81 12.39 -8.08 9.63
CA CYS A 81 12.09 -8.49 8.26
C CYS A 81 10.97 -9.53 8.28
N THR A 82 10.00 -9.38 7.39
CA THR A 82 8.92 -10.36 7.24
C THR A 82 9.23 -11.44 6.21
N GLY A 83 10.26 -11.24 5.37
CA GLY A 83 10.58 -12.11 4.25
C GLY A 83 9.57 -12.02 3.09
N ASN A 84 8.59 -11.14 3.17
CA ASN A 84 7.55 -10.99 2.16
C ASN A 84 7.63 -9.62 1.49
N ILE A 85 7.50 -9.61 0.17
CA ILE A 85 7.27 -8.37 -0.58
C ILE A 85 5.88 -7.85 -0.20
N LEU A 86 5.72 -6.53 -0.22
CA LEU A 86 4.46 -5.89 0.14
C LEU A 86 3.31 -6.39 -0.75
N GLU A 87 2.41 -7.12 -0.14
CA GLU A 87 1.24 -7.73 -0.76
C GLU A 87 -0.05 -7.26 -0.08
N VAL A 88 -1.12 -7.21 -0.84
CA VAL A 88 -2.46 -6.92 -0.34
C VAL A 88 -3.42 -8.06 -0.65
N PRO A 89 -4.43 -8.28 0.21
CA PRO A 89 -5.50 -9.20 -0.09
C PRO A 89 -6.26 -8.74 -1.34
N VAL A 90 -6.61 -9.68 -2.19
CA VAL A 90 -7.39 -9.44 -3.42
C VAL A 90 -8.50 -10.47 -3.53
N GLY A 91 -9.56 -10.13 -4.26
CA GLY A 91 -10.67 -11.05 -4.49
C GLY A 91 -12.02 -10.33 -4.54
N ASP A 92 -13.05 -11.10 -4.83
CA ASP A 92 -14.42 -10.59 -4.87
C ASP A 92 -14.97 -10.25 -3.46
N GLU A 93 -14.31 -10.76 -2.41
CA GLU A 93 -14.62 -10.45 -1.00
C GLU A 93 -14.38 -8.98 -0.63
N LEU A 94 -13.64 -8.26 -1.46
CA LEU A 94 -13.40 -6.82 -1.32
C LEU A 94 -14.54 -5.97 -1.90
N LEU A 95 -15.45 -6.57 -2.67
CA LEU A 95 -16.56 -5.82 -3.27
C LEU A 95 -17.53 -5.33 -2.19
N GLY A 96 -17.85 -4.05 -2.26
CA GLY A 96 -18.70 -3.38 -1.27
C GLY A 96 -18.02 -3.07 0.07
N ARG A 97 -16.69 -3.21 0.15
CA ARG A 97 -15.90 -2.94 1.34
C ARG A 97 -15.06 -1.67 1.17
N VAL A 98 -14.75 -1.05 2.31
CA VAL A 98 -13.79 0.07 2.38
C VAL A 98 -12.55 -0.41 3.12
N VAL A 99 -11.41 -0.30 2.47
CA VAL A 99 -10.13 -0.79 2.97
C VAL A 99 -9.06 0.31 2.94
N ASN A 100 -8.06 0.16 3.80
CA ASN A 100 -6.86 1.00 3.76
C ASN A 100 -5.86 0.52 2.68
N SER A 101 -4.69 1.14 2.61
CA SER A 101 -3.64 0.79 1.65
C SER A 101 -3.06 -0.61 1.82
N LEU A 102 -3.22 -1.24 2.98
CA LEU A 102 -2.80 -2.61 3.27
C LEU A 102 -3.91 -3.65 3.05
N GLY A 103 -5.10 -3.19 2.63
CA GLY A 103 -6.26 -4.05 2.46
C GLY A 103 -6.99 -4.40 3.75
N GLU A 104 -6.69 -3.70 4.84
CA GLU A 104 -7.42 -3.87 6.10
C GLU A 104 -8.75 -3.11 6.06
N PRO A 105 -9.84 -3.71 6.53
CA PRO A 105 -11.15 -3.09 6.50
C PRO A 105 -11.24 -1.91 7.49
N ILE A 106 -11.77 -0.78 7.02
CA ILE A 106 -12.04 0.42 7.83
C ILE A 106 -13.54 0.77 7.89
N ASP A 107 -14.39 -0.11 7.36
CA ASP A 107 -15.84 0.06 7.22
C ASP A 107 -16.66 -0.57 8.36
N ASN A 108 -16.01 -1.06 9.43
CA ASN A 108 -16.63 -1.83 10.51
C ASN A 108 -17.36 -3.11 10.05
N GLY A 109 -17.13 -3.57 8.84
CA GLY A 109 -17.75 -4.77 8.24
C GLY A 109 -17.13 -6.11 8.65
N GLY A 110 -16.24 -6.11 9.64
CA GLY A 110 -15.52 -7.31 10.07
C GLY A 110 -14.32 -7.67 9.17
N PRO A 111 -13.52 -8.68 9.54
CA PRO A 111 -12.32 -9.05 8.81
C PRO A 111 -12.64 -9.59 7.41
N ILE A 112 -11.75 -9.31 6.46
CA ILE A 112 -11.83 -9.84 5.10
C ILE A 112 -11.04 -11.15 5.05
N THR A 113 -11.73 -12.25 4.76
CA THR A 113 -11.12 -13.58 4.70
C THR A 113 -10.92 -14.00 3.24
N THR A 114 -9.89 -13.48 2.61
CA THR A 114 -9.45 -13.97 1.30
C THR A 114 -8.14 -14.74 1.43
N LYS A 115 -7.98 -15.78 0.61
CA LYS A 115 -6.72 -16.53 0.49
C LYS A 115 -5.81 -15.97 -0.61
N LEU A 116 -6.34 -15.09 -1.44
CA LEU A 116 -5.62 -14.53 -2.57
C LEU A 116 -4.89 -13.27 -2.14
N LYS A 117 -3.61 -13.20 -2.44
CA LYS A 117 -2.78 -12.01 -2.25
C LYS A 117 -2.14 -11.60 -3.57
N SER A 118 -1.81 -10.34 -3.69
CA SER A 118 -1.14 -9.82 -4.87
C SER A 118 -0.16 -8.72 -4.47
N PRO A 119 1.06 -8.73 -5.03
CA PRO A 119 2.01 -7.65 -4.80
C PRO A 119 1.41 -6.33 -5.28
N ILE A 120 1.68 -5.26 -4.51
CA ILE A 120 1.19 -3.91 -4.83
C ILE A 120 1.89 -3.39 -6.08
N GLU A 121 3.20 -3.58 -6.17
CA GLU A 121 3.98 -3.14 -7.32
C GLU A 121 3.95 -4.20 -8.41
N LYS A 122 3.26 -3.88 -9.50
CA LYS A 122 3.22 -4.69 -10.73
C LYS A 122 3.55 -3.83 -11.93
N ILE A 123 4.28 -4.40 -12.86
CA ILE A 123 4.51 -3.78 -14.16
C ILE A 123 3.17 -3.72 -14.91
N ALA A 124 2.73 -2.51 -15.26
CA ALA A 124 1.52 -2.33 -16.04
C ALA A 124 1.73 -2.85 -17.49
N PRO A 125 0.65 -3.39 -18.13
CA PRO A 125 0.75 -3.81 -19.53
C PRO A 125 1.18 -2.66 -20.43
N GLY A 126 2.11 -2.95 -21.34
CA GLY A 126 2.61 -1.99 -22.31
C GLY A 126 1.54 -1.55 -23.33
N VAL A 127 1.86 -0.55 -24.16
CA VAL A 127 0.91 -0.04 -25.17
C VAL A 127 0.52 -1.11 -26.18
N ILE A 128 1.43 -2.03 -26.51
CA ILE A 128 1.18 -3.11 -27.48
C ILE A 128 0.22 -4.16 -26.92
N GLU A 129 0.26 -4.41 -25.62
CA GLU A 129 -0.58 -5.42 -24.96
C GLU A 129 -2.00 -4.92 -24.66
N ARG A 130 -2.21 -3.60 -24.71
CA ARG A 130 -3.51 -3.00 -24.41
C ARG A 130 -4.42 -3.06 -25.61
N LYS A 131 -5.66 -3.49 -25.38
CA LYS A 131 -6.72 -3.39 -26.37
C LYS A 131 -7.05 -1.92 -26.65
N SER A 132 -7.29 -1.56 -27.90
CA SER A 132 -7.80 -0.25 -28.28
C SER A 132 -9.14 0.05 -27.61
N VAL A 133 -9.38 1.32 -27.29
CA VAL A 133 -10.65 1.78 -26.72
C VAL A 133 -11.73 1.76 -27.82
N ASP A 134 -12.65 0.82 -27.73
CA ASP A 134 -13.69 0.55 -28.74
C ASP A 134 -15.12 0.50 -28.15
N GLN A 135 -15.26 0.63 -26.84
CA GLN A 135 -16.54 0.54 -26.13
C GLN A 135 -16.77 1.75 -25.24
N PRO A 136 -17.92 2.43 -25.35
CA PRO A 136 -18.24 3.56 -24.47
C PRO A 136 -18.59 3.11 -23.05
N VAL A 137 -18.27 3.95 -22.07
CA VAL A 137 -18.80 3.87 -20.72
C VAL A 137 -20.08 4.69 -20.65
N GLN A 138 -21.16 4.08 -20.22
CA GLN A 138 -22.43 4.78 -19.98
C GLN A 138 -22.35 5.43 -18.60
N THR A 139 -22.01 6.71 -18.55
CA THR A 139 -21.90 7.45 -17.28
C THR A 139 -23.24 7.83 -16.72
N GLY A 140 -24.30 7.87 -17.53
CA GLY A 140 -25.62 8.36 -17.17
C GLY A 140 -25.74 9.87 -17.13
N LEU A 141 -24.65 10.57 -17.42
CA LEU A 141 -24.62 12.03 -17.52
C LEU A 141 -24.80 12.43 -18.99
N LYS A 142 -25.97 12.98 -19.33
CA LYS A 142 -26.32 13.31 -20.71
C LYS A 142 -25.29 14.16 -21.44
N SER A 143 -24.70 15.14 -20.74
CA SER A 143 -23.68 16.02 -21.32
C SER A 143 -22.40 15.28 -21.68
N ILE A 144 -21.99 14.29 -20.90
CA ILE A 144 -20.82 13.48 -21.15
C ILE A 144 -21.12 12.45 -22.24
N ASP A 145 -22.17 11.66 -22.05
CA ASP A 145 -22.48 10.55 -22.94
C ASP A 145 -22.82 10.99 -24.37
N SER A 146 -23.39 12.20 -24.53
CA SER A 146 -23.81 12.72 -25.86
C SER A 146 -22.75 13.57 -26.55
N MET A 147 -21.92 14.33 -25.78
CA MET A 147 -21.00 15.30 -26.39
C MET A 147 -19.54 14.88 -26.32
N VAL A 148 -19.14 14.25 -25.21
CA VAL A 148 -17.74 13.84 -24.95
C VAL A 148 -17.73 12.44 -24.35
N PRO A 149 -18.15 11.42 -25.10
CA PRO A 149 -18.26 10.06 -24.58
C PRO A 149 -16.90 9.54 -24.11
N ILE A 150 -16.91 8.86 -22.98
CA ILE A 150 -15.73 8.24 -22.36
C ILE A 150 -15.70 6.76 -22.76
N GLY A 151 -14.56 6.27 -23.20
CA GLY A 151 -14.38 4.87 -23.56
C GLY A 151 -13.84 4.01 -22.41
N ARG A 152 -14.16 2.73 -22.41
CA ARG A 152 -13.64 1.76 -21.45
C ARG A 152 -12.12 1.60 -21.63
N GLY A 153 -11.34 1.94 -20.58
CA GLY A 153 -9.89 1.97 -20.61
C GLY A 153 -9.29 3.36 -20.87
N GLN A 154 -10.11 4.37 -21.13
CA GLN A 154 -9.69 5.75 -21.25
C GLN A 154 -9.35 6.34 -19.89
N ARG A 155 -8.40 7.29 -19.86
CA ARG A 155 -8.11 8.12 -18.68
C ARG A 155 -8.70 9.50 -18.88
N GLU A 156 -9.51 9.93 -17.92
CA GLU A 156 -10.12 11.24 -17.90
C GLU A 156 -9.69 12.05 -16.68
N LEU A 157 -9.52 13.34 -16.88
CA LEU A 157 -9.22 14.29 -15.82
C LEU A 157 -10.47 15.12 -15.52
N ILE A 158 -10.94 15.07 -14.26
CA ILE A 158 -12.00 15.93 -13.76
C ILE A 158 -11.35 17.01 -12.89
N ILE A 159 -11.23 18.22 -13.43
CA ILE A 159 -10.57 19.35 -12.76
C ILE A 159 -11.57 20.49 -12.51
N GLY A 160 -11.39 21.20 -11.42
CA GLY A 160 -12.20 22.36 -11.04
C GLY A 160 -11.90 22.82 -9.62
N ASP A 161 -12.44 23.95 -9.21
CA ASP A 161 -12.29 24.49 -7.87
C ASP A 161 -12.97 23.64 -6.79
N ARG A 162 -12.80 24.04 -5.53
CA ARG A 162 -13.47 23.36 -4.42
C ARG A 162 -14.99 23.44 -4.58
N GLN A 163 -15.69 22.36 -4.24
CA GLN A 163 -17.16 22.26 -4.23
C GLN A 163 -17.85 22.45 -5.60
N THR A 164 -17.15 22.26 -6.70
CA THR A 164 -17.72 22.35 -8.07
C THR A 164 -18.39 21.07 -8.56
N GLY A 165 -18.52 20.04 -7.71
CA GLY A 165 -19.22 18.81 -8.07
C GLY A 165 -18.34 17.72 -8.72
N LYS A 166 -17.01 17.85 -8.69
CA LYS A 166 -16.10 16.84 -9.27
C LYS A 166 -16.38 15.41 -8.79
N THR A 167 -16.49 15.25 -7.48
CA THR A 167 -16.77 13.94 -6.86
C THR A 167 -18.17 13.45 -7.22
N ALA A 168 -19.15 14.34 -7.33
CA ALA A 168 -20.51 13.98 -7.72
C ALA A 168 -20.54 13.34 -9.11
N VAL A 169 -19.82 13.88 -10.09
CA VAL A 169 -19.69 13.31 -11.44
C VAL A 169 -19.14 11.87 -11.37
N ALA A 170 -18.11 11.65 -10.59
CA ALA A 170 -17.52 10.32 -10.43
C ALA A 170 -18.47 9.34 -9.74
N ILE A 171 -19.15 9.78 -8.68
CA ILE A 171 -20.11 8.94 -7.93
C ILE A 171 -21.33 8.62 -8.81
N ASP A 172 -21.88 9.57 -9.52
CA ASP A 172 -23.01 9.35 -10.44
C ASP A 172 -22.65 8.33 -11.52
N ALA A 173 -21.44 8.41 -12.08
CA ALA A 173 -20.95 7.43 -13.04
C ALA A 173 -20.86 6.02 -12.42
N ILE A 174 -20.43 5.89 -11.16
CA ILE A 174 -20.38 4.62 -10.42
C ILE A 174 -21.80 4.07 -10.18
N ILE A 175 -22.72 4.90 -9.70
CA ILE A 175 -24.11 4.51 -9.42
C ILE A 175 -24.78 3.98 -10.68
N ASN A 176 -24.54 4.61 -11.82
CA ASN A 176 -25.11 4.21 -13.11
C ASN A 176 -24.53 2.91 -13.69
N GLN A 177 -23.46 2.34 -13.09
CA GLN A 177 -22.96 1.02 -13.45
C GLN A 177 -23.74 -0.13 -12.80
N LYS A 178 -24.72 0.15 -11.94
CA LYS A 178 -25.53 -0.90 -11.31
C LYS A 178 -26.19 -1.78 -12.36
N GLY A 179 -25.96 -3.10 -12.28
CA GLY A 179 -26.53 -4.08 -13.21
C GLY A 179 -25.78 -4.25 -14.55
N THR A 180 -24.71 -3.49 -14.78
CA THR A 180 -23.90 -3.60 -16.01
C THR A 180 -22.79 -4.65 -15.93
N GLY A 181 -22.52 -5.21 -14.73
CA GLY A 181 -21.41 -6.11 -14.48
C GLY A 181 -20.03 -5.42 -14.40
N VAL A 182 -19.98 -4.10 -14.46
CA VAL A 182 -18.76 -3.32 -14.32
C VAL A 182 -18.40 -3.21 -12.84
N LYS A 183 -17.16 -3.59 -12.48
CA LYS A 183 -16.61 -3.38 -11.14
C LYS A 183 -16.09 -1.95 -11.02
N CYS A 184 -16.56 -1.21 -10.04
CA CYS A 184 -16.16 0.16 -9.78
C CYS A 184 -15.26 0.22 -8.55
N ILE A 185 -14.15 0.96 -8.65
CA ILE A 185 -13.19 1.15 -7.57
C ILE A 185 -13.02 2.64 -7.35
N TYR A 186 -13.28 3.11 -6.14
CA TYR A 186 -13.07 4.49 -5.73
C TYR A 186 -11.82 4.58 -4.85
N VAL A 187 -10.85 5.38 -5.25
CA VAL A 187 -9.61 5.59 -4.49
C VAL A 187 -9.58 7.01 -3.95
N ALA A 188 -9.59 7.14 -2.63
CA ALA A 188 -9.54 8.42 -1.93
C ALA A 188 -8.13 8.69 -1.41
N ILE A 189 -7.51 9.79 -1.83
CA ILE A 189 -6.17 10.21 -1.40
C ILE A 189 -6.25 11.62 -0.83
N GLY A 190 -5.78 11.79 0.42
CA GLY A 190 -5.76 13.09 1.11
C GLY A 190 -7.14 13.65 1.46
N GLN A 191 -8.17 12.83 1.49
CA GLN A 191 -9.52 13.19 1.92
C GLN A 191 -9.72 12.94 3.42
N LYS A 192 -10.66 13.69 4.01
CA LYS A 192 -11.06 13.43 5.40
C LYS A 192 -11.77 12.08 5.49
N GLN A 193 -11.43 11.28 6.49
CA GLN A 193 -12.06 9.97 6.72
C GLN A 193 -13.58 10.07 6.87
N SER A 194 -14.10 11.16 7.44
CA SER A 194 -15.55 11.40 7.55
C SER A 194 -16.25 11.67 6.22
N SER A 195 -15.52 11.83 5.12
CA SER A 195 -16.06 12.09 3.78
C SER A 195 -16.05 10.84 2.90
N ILE A 196 -15.43 9.77 3.39
CA ILE A 196 -15.33 8.46 2.75
C ILE A 196 -16.39 7.54 3.34
#